data_b17321f604f9e6301faaa506fdd249e2
#
_entry.id   b17321f604f9e6301faaa506fdd249e2
#
_cell.length_a   1.000
_cell.length_b   1.000
_cell.length_c   1.000
_cell.angle_alpha   90.00
_cell.angle_beta   90.00
_cell.angle_gamma   90.00
#
_symmetry.space_group_name_H-M   'P 1'
#
loop_
_entity.id
_entity.type
_entity.pdbx_description
1 polymer ?
#
loop_
_entity_poly.entity_id
_entity_poly.type
_entity_poly.pdbx_seq_one_letter_code
_entity_poly.pdbx_strand_id
1 'polypeptide(L)'
;REKGQKLASKRADRDASEGCVLSATTADKTFGAVLMVNCETDFVAKNEDFINFTRKILDAAIAAKAKTAGEVNALVIDGSTVENLIINQIAKIGEKIEISHYESIEAPVVYAYIHPGNRLATIVSFNKTGFDVQGHDVAMQIAAMAPLALNKDLVPADVIEREMEVYRGQIREEGKPENMIER
;
A
#
# COMPACT_ATOMS: atom_id res chain seq x y z
N ARG A 1 -28.40 8.01 -4.00
CA ARG A 1 -27.62 7.13 -4.93
C ARG A 1 -27.27 7.85 -6.24
N GLU A 2 -28.23 8.35 -7.04
CA GLU A 2 -27.93 9.02 -8.31
C GLU A 2 -27.01 10.26 -8.21
N LYS A 3 -27.17 11.09 -7.16
CA LYS A 3 -26.30 12.24 -6.94
C LYS A 3 -24.85 11.84 -6.68
N GLY A 4 -24.63 10.77 -5.90
CA GLY A 4 -23.29 10.26 -5.61
C GLY A 4 -22.60 9.72 -6.86
N GLN A 5 -23.29 8.93 -7.65
CA GLN A 5 -22.78 8.39 -8.92
C GLN A 5 -22.43 9.49 -9.94
N LYS A 6 -23.29 10.50 -10.08
CA LYS A 6 -23.02 11.67 -10.95
C LYS A 6 -21.80 12.47 -10.47
N LEU A 7 -21.62 12.59 -9.16
CA LEU A 7 -20.46 13.30 -8.59
C LEU A 7 -19.19 12.46 -8.77
N ALA A 8 -19.24 11.16 -8.52
CA ALA A 8 -18.13 10.23 -8.75
C ALA A 8 -17.66 10.26 -10.21
N SER A 9 -18.60 10.19 -11.17
CA SER A 9 -18.29 10.28 -12.61
C SER A 9 -17.63 11.62 -12.98
N LYS A 10 -18.10 12.74 -12.41
CA LYS A 10 -17.52 14.08 -12.67
C LYS A 10 -16.13 14.26 -12.08
N ARG A 11 -15.76 13.43 -11.11
CA ARG A 11 -14.46 13.50 -10.41
C ARG A 11 -13.51 12.39 -10.82
N ALA A 12 -13.92 11.48 -11.70
CA ALA A 12 -13.13 10.34 -12.15
C ALA A 12 -11.74 10.76 -12.69
N ASP A 13 -11.69 11.87 -13.43
CA ASP A 13 -10.47 12.38 -14.08
C ASP A 13 -9.61 13.27 -13.15
N ARG A 14 -10.01 13.45 -11.88
CA ARG A 14 -9.20 14.22 -10.94
C ARG A 14 -8.04 13.40 -10.39
N ASP A 15 -6.97 14.08 -10.05
CA ASP A 15 -5.85 13.47 -9.34
C ASP A 15 -6.19 13.30 -7.85
N ALA A 16 -5.99 12.09 -7.34
CA ALA A 16 -6.16 11.71 -5.94
C ALA A 16 -4.83 11.14 -5.43
N SER A 17 -3.87 12.02 -5.21
CA SER A 17 -2.49 11.68 -4.82
C SER A 17 -2.28 11.63 -3.31
N GLU A 18 -3.19 12.19 -2.52
CA GLU A 18 -3.20 12.06 -1.06
C GLU A 18 -3.98 10.82 -0.61
N GLY A 19 -3.88 10.43 0.66
CA GLY A 19 -4.64 9.29 1.14
C GLY A 19 -4.17 8.74 2.48
N CYS A 20 -4.79 7.62 2.84
CA CYS A 20 -4.49 6.86 4.04
C CYS A 20 -4.12 5.43 3.64
N VAL A 21 -2.98 4.96 4.13
CA VAL A 21 -2.55 3.58 3.97
C VAL A 21 -2.49 2.90 5.34
N LEU A 22 -3.10 1.73 5.43
CA LEU A 22 -3.15 0.92 6.63
C LEU A 22 -2.78 -0.53 6.31
N SER A 23 -2.25 -1.23 7.30
CA SER A 23 -2.00 -2.66 7.23
C SER A 23 -2.54 -3.37 8.48
N ALA A 24 -2.93 -4.62 8.32
CA ALA A 24 -3.40 -5.45 9.41
C ALA A 24 -3.14 -6.93 9.13
N THR A 25 -3.25 -7.75 10.18
CA THR A 25 -3.18 -9.20 10.08
C THR A 25 -4.39 -9.83 10.75
N THR A 26 -4.71 -11.07 10.41
CA THR A 26 -5.61 -11.92 11.20
C THR A 26 -5.06 -12.14 12.61
N ALA A 27 -5.91 -12.52 13.56
CA ALA A 27 -5.49 -12.77 14.95
C ALA A 27 -4.44 -13.90 15.06
N ASP A 28 -4.51 -14.90 14.21
CA ASP A 28 -3.54 -15.99 14.09
C ASP A 28 -2.28 -15.62 13.28
N LYS A 29 -2.24 -14.39 12.74
CA LYS A 29 -1.16 -13.86 11.91
C LYS A 29 -0.85 -14.67 10.64
N THR A 30 -1.77 -15.53 10.19
CA THR A 30 -1.54 -16.33 8.97
C THR A 30 -1.89 -15.60 7.68
N PHE A 31 -2.63 -14.50 7.79
CA PHE A 31 -3.01 -13.63 6.68
C PHE A 31 -2.81 -12.17 7.06
N GLY A 32 -2.32 -11.38 6.14
CA GLY A 32 -2.20 -9.93 6.31
C GLY A 32 -2.47 -9.20 5.02
N ALA A 33 -2.90 -7.94 5.13
CA ALA A 33 -3.13 -7.09 3.98
C ALA A 33 -2.70 -5.65 4.26
N VAL A 34 -2.39 -4.94 3.18
CA VAL A 34 -2.22 -3.50 3.12
C VAL A 34 -3.25 -2.91 2.18
N LEU A 35 -3.88 -1.82 2.61
CA LEU A 35 -4.91 -1.10 1.87
C LEU A 35 -4.57 0.37 1.81
N MET A 36 -4.63 0.96 0.62
CA MET A 36 -4.51 2.40 0.40
C MET A 36 -5.80 2.94 -0.18
N VAL A 37 -6.39 3.91 0.50
CA VAL A 37 -7.55 4.69 0.02
C VAL A 37 -7.08 6.10 -0.24
N ASN A 38 -7.18 6.54 -1.49
CA ASN A 38 -6.77 7.87 -1.92
C ASN A 38 -7.90 8.89 -1.87
N CYS A 39 -7.52 10.15 -1.70
CA CYS A 39 -8.36 11.34 -1.78
C CYS A 39 -7.60 12.50 -2.44
N GLU A 40 -8.27 13.63 -2.72
CA GLU A 40 -7.65 14.76 -3.41
C GLU A 40 -6.75 15.59 -2.49
N THR A 41 -7.11 15.74 -1.19
CA THR A 41 -6.41 16.64 -0.26
C THR A 41 -5.89 15.94 1.00
N ASP A 42 -4.82 16.50 1.54
CA ASP A 42 -4.23 16.06 2.81
C ASP A 42 -5.15 16.35 4.03
N PHE A 43 -6.05 17.34 3.91
CA PHE A 43 -7.05 17.61 4.94
C PHE A 43 -7.98 16.41 5.14
N VAL A 44 -8.44 15.80 4.04
CA VAL A 44 -9.28 14.59 4.07
C VAL A 44 -8.45 13.40 4.54
N ALA A 45 -7.24 13.23 4.01
CA ALA A 45 -6.36 12.11 4.37
C ALA A 45 -6.05 12.05 5.88
N LYS A 46 -5.94 13.20 6.56
CA LYS A 46 -5.64 13.32 7.99
C LYS A 46 -6.89 13.26 8.87
N ASN A 47 -8.09 13.31 8.30
CA ASN A 47 -9.34 13.29 9.03
C ASN A 47 -9.58 11.91 9.67
N GLU A 48 -9.90 11.88 10.97
CA GLU A 48 -10.15 10.63 11.70
C GLU A 48 -11.31 9.81 11.11
N ASP A 49 -12.38 10.44 10.64
CA ASP A 49 -13.50 9.74 10.00
C ASP A 49 -13.04 9.03 8.73
N PHE A 50 -12.13 9.63 7.94
CA PHE A 50 -11.57 9.02 6.74
C PHE A 50 -10.62 7.87 7.07
N ILE A 51 -9.79 8.03 8.09
CA ILE A 51 -8.90 6.96 8.59
C ILE A 51 -9.74 5.79 9.12
N ASN A 52 -10.79 6.06 9.90
CA ASN A 52 -11.70 5.03 10.42
C ASN A 52 -12.49 4.34 9.30
N PHE A 53 -12.88 5.07 8.26
CA PHE A 53 -13.48 4.50 7.06
C PHE A 53 -12.54 3.53 6.34
N THR A 54 -11.28 3.93 6.15
CA THR A 54 -10.24 3.06 5.57
C THR A 54 -10.00 1.82 6.42
N ARG A 55 -9.93 1.98 7.75
CA ARG A 55 -9.77 0.86 8.69
C ARG A 55 -10.93 -0.13 8.61
N LYS A 56 -12.15 0.37 8.57
CA LYS A 56 -13.35 -0.48 8.45
C LYS A 56 -13.33 -1.36 7.19
N ILE A 57 -12.85 -0.82 6.07
CA ILE A 57 -12.68 -1.59 4.83
C ILE A 57 -11.59 -2.64 5.00
N LEU A 58 -10.44 -2.26 5.57
CA LEU A 58 -9.33 -3.19 5.81
C LEU A 58 -9.74 -4.32 6.75
N ASP A 59 -10.42 -4.03 7.85
CA ASP A 59 -10.89 -5.04 8.82
C ASP A 59 -11.83 -6.05 8.15
N ALA A 60 -12.74 -5.59 7.29
CA ALA A 60 -13.61 -6.45 6.52
C ALA A 60 -12.82 -7.32 5.51
N ALA A 61 -11.81 -6.74 4.85
CA ALA A 61 -10.92 -7.45 3.94
C ALA A 61 -10.11 -8.55 4.65
N ILE A 62 -9.58 -8.25 5.84
CA ILE A 62 -8.87 -9.21 6.70
C ILE A 62 -9.80 -10.34 7.15
N ALA A 63 -11.01 -10.00 7.62
CA ALA A 63 -11.98 -11.00 8.08
C ALA A 63 -12.42 -11.95 6.96
N ALA A 64 -12.57 -11.42 5.74
CA ALA A 64 -12.90 -12.20 4.55
C ALA A 64 -11.70 -12.86 3.88
N LYS A 65 -10.47 -12.57 4.31
CA LYS A 65 -9.21 -12.96 3.63
C LYS A 65 -9.23 -12.63 2.15
N ALA A 66 -9.73 -11.44 1.80
CA ALA A 66 -9.80 -10.98 0.42
C ALA A 66 -8.39 -10.93 -0.21
N LYS A 67 -8.26 -11.37 -1.45
CA LYS A 67 -6.96 -11.49 -2.13
C LYS A 67 -6.71 -10.39 -3.15
N THR A 68 -7.75 -9.71 -3.59
CA THR A 68 -7.67 -8.68 -4.64
C THR A 68 -8.50 -7.45 -4.27
N ALA A 69 -8.15 -6.31 -4.85
CA ALA A 69 -8.95 -5.08 -4.72
C ALA A 69 -10.39 -5.26 -5.23
N GLY A 70 -10.59 -6.10 -6.26
CA GLY A 70 -11.92 -6.42 -6.77
C GLY A 70 -12.78 -7.16 -5.74
N GLU A 71 -12.20 -8.11 -5.03
CA GLU A 71 -12.87 -8.80 -3.92
C GLU A 71 -13.20 -7.81 -2.79
N VAL A 72 -12.27 -6.91 -2.43
CA VAL A 72 -12.51 -5.89 -1.40
C VAL A 72 -13.68 -4.99 -1.80
N ASN A 73 -13.75 -4.51 -3.04
CA ASN A 73 -14.85 -3.67 -3.53
C ASN A 73 -16.22 -4.37 -3.46
N ALA A 74 -16.24 -5.68 -3.61
CA ALA A 74 -17.46 -6.50 -3.55
C ALA A 74 -17.91 -6.85 -2.13
N LEU A 75 -17.05 -6.68 -1.11
CA LEU A 75 -17.41 -6.97 0.29
C LEU A 75 -18.60 -6.12 0.73
N VAL A 76 -19.48 -6.74 1.52
CA VAL A 76 -20.65 -6.07 2.09
C VAL A 76 -20.38 -5.70 3.55
N ILE A 77 -20.48 -4.41 3.86
CA ILE A 77 -20.33 -3.84 5.20
C ILE A 77 -21.62 -3.07 5.50
N ASP A 78 -22.30 -3.40 6.59
CA ASP A 78 -23.56 -2.77 7.01
C ASP A 78 -24.62 -2.73 5.89
N GLY A 79 -24.73 -3.81 5.12
CA GLY A 79 -25.72 -3.94 4.04
C GLY A 79 -25.40 -3.18 2.74
N SER A 80 -24.18 -2.64 2.61
CA SER A 80 -23.70 -1.96 1.40
C SER A 80 -22.37 -2.52 0.94
N THR A 81 -22.15 -2.61 -0.37
CA THR A 81 -20.83 -2.97 -0.90
C THR A 81 -19.81 -1.85 -0.61
N VAL A 82 -18.54 -2.21 -0.49
CA VAL A 82 -17.44 -1.24 -0.32
C VAL A 82 -17.45 -0.22 -1.45
N GLU A 83 -17.67 -0.65 -2.70
CA GLU A 83 -17.84 0.26 -3.84
C GLU A 83 -18.92 1.32 -3.59
N ASN A 84 -20.11 0.90 -3.12
CA ASN A 84 -21.18 1.84 -2.77
C ASN A 84 -20.83 2.74 -1.58
N LEU A 85 -20.09 2.23 -0.59
CA LEU A 85 -19.60 3.03 0.53
C LEU A 85 -18.63 4.12 0.07
N ILE A 86 -17.74 3.81 -0.88
CA ILE A 86 -16.83 4.80 -1.51
C ILE A 86 -17.64 5.87 -2.25
N ILE A 87 -18.63 5.50 -3.06
CA ILE A 87 -19.53 6.44 -3.75
C ILE A 87 -20.24 7.36 -2.74
N ASN A 88 -20.69 6.83 -1.61
CA ASN A 88 -21.32 7.62 -0.56
C ASN A 88 -20.32 8.58 0.12
N GLN A 89 -19.07 8.18 0.31
CA GLN A 89 -18.02 9.06 0.82
C GLN A 89 -17.69 10.20 -0.17
N ILE A 90 -17.61 9.91 -1.46
CA ILE A 90 -17.45 10.93 -2.52
C ILE A 90 -18.60 11.94 -2.45
N ALA A 91 -19.85 11.47 -2.24
CA ALA A 91 -21.01 12.35 -2.13
C ALA A 91 -20.98 13.22 -0.86
N LYS A 92 -20.46 12.68 0.26
CA LYS A 92 -20.35 13.37 1.55
C LYS A 92 -19.22 14.39 1.58
N ILE A 93 -18.04 14.00 1.10
CA ILE A 93 -16.80 14.79 1.18
C ILE A 93 -16.67 15.74 0.00
N GLY A 94 -17.12 15.30 -1.19
CA GLY A 94 -17.02 16.08 -2.42
C GLY A 94 -15.67 15.94 -3.11
N GLU A 95 -14.81 15.00 -2.73
CA GLU A 95 -13.54 14.68 -3.37
C GLU A 95 -13.61 13.34 -4.08
N LYS A 96 -12.71 13.11 -5.06
CA LYS A 96 -12.45 11.77 -5.58
C LYS A 96 -11.89 10.90 -4.45
N ILE A 97 -12.45 9.71 -4.28
CA ILE A 97 -11.99 8.70 -3.33
C ILE A 97 -11.94 7.37 -4.06
N GLU A 98 -10.84 6.64 -3.94
CA GLU A 98 -10.67 5.35 -4.58
C GLU A 98 -9.75 4.44 -3.76
N ILE A 99 -9.94 3.12 -3.86
CA ILE A 99 -8.93 2.15 -3.45
C ILE A 99 -7.90 2.10 -4.56
N SER A 100 -6.71 2.63 -4.31
CA SER A 100 -5.63 2.68 -5.29
C SER A 100 -4.73 1.45 -5.22
N HIS A 101 -4.51 0.92 -4.01
CA HIS A 101 -3.68 -0.26 -3.80
C HIS A 101 -4.29 -1.18 -2.73
N TYR A 102 -4.22 -2.45 -3.02
CA TYR A 102 -4.52 -3.52 -2.09
C TYR A 102 -3.63 -4.71 -2.39
N GLU A 103 -2.89 -5.15 -1.40
CA GLU A 103 -2.05 -6.34 -1.48
C GLU A 103 -2.27 -7.20 -0.24
N SER A 104 -2.19 -8.52 -0.41
CA SER A 104 -2.35 -9.48 0.68
C SER A 104 -1.32 -10.58 0.63
N ILE A 105 -0.98 -11.13 1.79
CA ILE A 105 -0.06 -12.26 1.96
C ILE A 105 -0.72 -13.29 2.85
N GLU A 106 -0.65 -14.56 2.45
CA GLU A 106 -1.00 -15.72 3.26
C GLU A 106 0.26 -16.58 3.46
N ALA A 107 0.66 -16.80 4.71
CA ALA A 107 1.93 -17.43 5.06
C ALA A 107 1.86 -18.02 6.49
N PRO A 108 2.87 -18.83 6.91
CA PRO A 108 2.94 -19.31 8.29
C PRO A 108 2.87 -18.20 9.35
N VAL A 109 3.42 -17.00 9.05
CA VAL A 109 3.24 -15.81 9.86
C VAL A 109 3.42 -14.55 9.01
N VAL A 110 2.58 -13.53 9.24
CA VAL A 110 2.63 -12.22 8.60
C VAL A 110 2.72 -11.16 9.68
N TYR A 111 3.60 -10.20 9.49
CA TYR A 111 3.76 -9.01 10.34
C TYR A 111 3.35 -7.76 9.56
N ALA A 112 2.72 -6.83 10.27
CA ALA A 112 2.23 -5.58 9.70
C ALA A 112 2.85 -4.40 10.45
N TYR A 113 3.13 -3.31 9.72
CA TYR A 113 3.60 -2.06 10.29
C TYR A 113 2.88 -0.89 9.62
N ILE A 114 2.45 0.08 10.41
CA ILE A 114 1.91 1.36 9.95
C ILE A 114 2.80 2.47 10.50
N HIS A 115 3.36 3.29 9.61
CA HIS A 115 4.14 4.44 10.02
C HIS A 115 3.24 5.56 10.56
N PRO A 116 3.65 6.31 11.60
CA PRO A 116 2.90 7.45 12.10
C PRO A 116 2.50 8.41 10.99
N GLY A 117 1.21 8.81 10.99
CA GLY A 117 0.63 9.66 9.94
C GLY A 117 -0.07 8.89 8.81
N ASN A 118 -0.06 7.54 8.83
CA ASN A 118 -0.82 6.67 7.91
C ASN A 118 -0.54 6.94 6.41
N ARG A 119 0.69 7.35 6.09
CA ARG A 119 1.14 7.58 4.70
C ARG A 119 2.02 6.45 4.17
N LEU A 120 2.40 5.54 5.05
CA LEU A 120 3.28 4.41 4.74
C LEU A 120 2.91 3.23 5.62
N ALA A 121 2.71 2.08 5.01
CA ALA A 121 2.45 0.82 5.72
C ALA A 121 3.07 -0.34 4.96
N THR A 122 3.39 -1.41 5.67
CA THR A 122 3.99 -2.63 5.11
C THR A 122 3.37 -3.87 5.71
N ILE A 123 3.46 -4.96 4.95
CA ILE A 123 3.28 -6.32 5.42
C ILE A 123 4.48 -7.15 5.00
N VAL A 124 4.92 -8.07 5.83
CA VAL A 124 6.00 -9.00 5.53
C VAL A 124 5.69 -10.36 6.12
N SER A 125 6.03 -11.42 5.39
CA SER A 125 5.82 -12.79 5.85
C SER A 125 7.14 -13.50 6.13
N PHE A 126 7.10 -14.39 7.13
CA PHE A 126 8.18 -15.31 7.44
C PHE A 126 7.70 -16.75 7.24
N ASN A 127 8.63 -17.62 6.91
CA ASN A 127 8.39 -19.07 6.79
C ASN A 127 8.47 -19.81 8.13
N LYS A 128 8.78 -19.09 9.23
CA LYS A 128 8.86 -19.61 10.60
C LYS A 128 8.21 -18.64 11.57
N THR A 129 7.53 -19.18 12.56
CA THR A 129 6.93 -18.44 13.69
C THR A 129 7.92 -18.19 14.82
N GLY A 130 7.54 -17.38 15.82
CA GLY A 130 8.36 -17.14 17.01
C GLY A 130 9.36 -15.98 16.88
N PHE A 131 9.20 -15.12 15.89
CA PHE A 131 10.07 -13.97 15.60
C PHE A 131 9.28 -12.64 15.63
N ASP A 132 8.42 -12.45 16.64
CA ASP A 132 7.49 -11.30 16.63
C ASP A 132 8.21 -9.95 16.66
N VAL A 133 9.27 -9.82 17.46
CA VAL A 133 10.08 -8.59 17.53
C VAL A 133 10.80 -8.36 16.20
N GLN A 134 11.50 -9.37 15.70
CA GLN A 134 12.24 -9.29 14.44
C GLN A 134 11.32 -9.06 13.24
N GLY A 135 10.13 -9.68 13.25
CA GLY A 135 9.15 -9.48 12.19
C GLY A 135 8.62 -8.05 12.13
N HIS A 136 8.36 -7.44 13.28
CA HIS A 136 7.99 -6.03 13.37
C HIS A 136 9.16 -5.11 12.92
N ASP A 137 10.39 -5.38 13.39
CA ASP A 137 11.56 -4.60 13.01
C ASP A 137 11.85 -4.67 11.51
N VAL A 138 11.70 -5.86 10.90
CA VAL A 138 11.84 -6.03 9.45
C VAL A 138 10.74 -5.28 8.71
N ALA A 139 9.47 -5.34 9.15
CA ALA A 139 8.38 -4.59 8.54
C ALA A 139 8.63 -3.08 8.58
N MET A 140 9.13 -2.57 9.72
CA MET A 140 9.52 -1.18 9.88
C MET A 140 10.71 -0.80 8.98
N GLN A 141 11.72 -1.68 8.87
CA GLN A 141 12.88 -1.47 8.00
C GLN A 141 12.48 -1.46 6.52
N ILE A 142 11.56 -2.34 6.10
CA ILE A 142 11.00 -2.33 4.75
C ILE A 142 10.31 -0.98 4.46
N ALA A 143 9.54 -0.46 5.41
CA ALA A 143 8.91 0.85 5.28
C ALA A 143 9.95 1.96 5.09
N ALA A 144 11.06 1.93 5.85
CA ALA A 144 12.10 2.95 5.80
C ALA A 144 12.94 2.89 4.51
N MET A 145 13.23 1.69 4.01
CA MET A 145 14.20 1.48 2.92
C MET A 145 13.56 1.25 1.56
N ALA A 146 12.24 0.96 1.51
CA ALA A 146 11.50 0.68 0.28
C ALA A 146 12.25 -0.28 -0.68
N PRO A 147 12.64 -1.50 -0.24
CA PRO A 147 13.45 -2.40 -1.05
C PRO A 147 12.69 -2.81 -2.31
N LEU A 148 13.40 -2.88 -3.43
CA LEU A 148 12.83 -3.25 -4.73
C LEU A 148 12.52 -4.75 -4.84
N ALA A 149 13.22 -5.59 -4.05
CA ALA A 149 13.09 -7.04 -4.09
C ALA A 149 13.53 -7.68 -2.78
N LEU A 150 13.15 -8.94 -2.55
CA LEU A 150 13.56 -9.72 -1.37
C LEU A 150 15.05 -10.04 -1.34
N ASN A 151 15.67 -10.17 -2.49
CA ASN A 151 17.12 -10.44 -2.64
C ASN A 151 17.61 -9.92 -4.00
N LYS A 152 18.93 -9.91 -4.17
CA LYS A 152 19.58 -9.41 -5.39
C LYS A 152 19.14 -10.11 -6.69
N ASP A 153 18.80 -11.38 -6.60
CA ASP A 153 18.47 -12.20 -7.79
C ASP A 153 17.06 -11.89 -8.33
N LEU A 154 16.23 -11.23 -7.51
CA LEU A 154 14.88 -10.79 -7.86
C LEU A 154 14.80 -9.32 -8.30
N VAL A 155 15.93 -8.60 -8.29
CA VAL A 155 15.97 -7.23 -8.80
C VAL A 155 15.84 -7.29 -10.32
N PRO A 156 14.89 -6.53 -10.94
CA PRO A 156 14.72 -6.51 -12.39
C PRO A 156 16.00 -6.07 -13.10
N ALA A 157 16.33 -6.76 -14.21
CA ALA A 157 17.58 -6.52 -14.93
C ALA A 157 17.70 -5.10 -15.51
N ASP A 158 16.58 -4.51 -15.92
CA ASP A 158 16.51 -3.13 -16.42
C ASP A 158 16.82 -2.10 -15.32
N VAL A 159 16.48 -2.39 -14.08
CA VAL A 159 16.82 -1.56 -12.91
C VAL A 159 18.32 -1.62 -12.66
N ILE A 160 18.90 -2.84 -12.67
CA ILE A 160 20.34 -3.03 -12.50
C ILE A 160 21.11 -2.29 -13.61
N GLU A 161 20.68 -2.43 -14.87
CA GLU A 161 21.32 -1.76 -15.99
C GLU A 161 21.27 -0.24 -15.90
N ARG A 162 20.14 0.32 -15.49
CA ARG A 162 19.97 1.78 -15.27
C ARG A 162 20.90 2.30 -14.17
N GLU A 163 20.96 1.60 -13.05
CA GLU A 163 21.85 1.98 -11.94
C GLU A 163 23.33 1.86 -12.35
N MET A 164 23.68 0.80 -13.06
CA MET A 164 25.03 0.64 -13.62
C MET A 164 25.42 1.78 -14.56
N GLU A 165 24.49 2.27 -15.40
CA GLU A 165 24.74 3.42 -16.30
C GLU A 165 24.98 4.72 -15.51
N VAL A 166 24.22 4.94 -14.42
CA VAL A 166 24.43 6.07 -13.50
C VAL A 166 25.83 6.00 -12.86
N TYR A 167 26.22 4.84 -12.35
CA TYR A 167 27.56 4.64 -11.77
C TYR A 167 28.68 4.83 -12.79
N ARG A 168 28.51 4.32 -14.01
CA ARG A 168 29.46 4.55 -15.13
C ARG A 168 29.63 6.04 -15.42
N GLY A 169 28.51 6.79 -15.44
CA GLY A 169 28.55 8.25 -15.61
C GLY A 169 29.35 8.94 -14.51
N GLN A 170 29.08 8.61 -13.25
CA GLN A 170 29.80 9.17 -12.08
C GLN A 170 31.31 8.88 -12.11
N ILE A 171 31.70 7.64 -12.42
CA ILE A 171 33.12 7.24 -12.51
C ILE A 171 33.83 8.00 -13.62
N ARG A 172 33.17 8.24 -14.78
CA ARG A 172 33.72 9.06 -15.88
C ARG A 172 33.90 10.52 -15.45
N GLU A 173 32.94 11.10 -14.76
CA GLU A 173 33.03 12.48 -14.24
C GLU A 173 34.12 12.63 -13.21
N GLU A 174 34.37 11.61 -12.38
CA GLU A 174 35.47 11.59 -11.42
C GLU A 174 36.85 11.35 -12.07
N GLY A 175 36.93 11.13 -13.38
CA GLY A 175 38.18 10.89 -14.10
C GLY A 175 38.86 9.57 -13.77
N LYS A 176 38.14 8.60 -13.21
CA LYS A 176 38.66 7.28 -12.87
C LYS A 176 38.79 6.39 -14.11
N PRO A 177 39.79 5.47 -14.14
CA PRO A 177 39.99 4.56 -15.29
C PRO A 177 38.78 3.65 -15.52
N GLU A 178 38.44 3.36 -16.78
CA GLU A 178 37.30 2.51 -17.17
C GLU A 178 37.33 1.09 -16.58
N ASN A 179 38.53 0.57 -16.28
CA ASN A 179 38.65 -0.76 -15.65
C ASN A 179 38.15 -0.83 -14.19
N MET A 180 37.77 0.30 -13.57
CA MET A 180 37.09 0.35 -12.26
C MET A 180 35.56 0.23 -12.39
N ILE A 181 35.03 0.32 -13.59
CA ILE A 181 33.58 0.23 -13.83
C ILE A 181 33.06 -1.22 -13.73
N GLU A 182 33.92 -2.22 -13.92
CA GLU A 182 33.55 -3.65 -13.91
C GLU A 182 33.82 -4.37 -12.58
N ARG A 183 34.27 -3.66 -11.53
CA ARG A 183 34.52 -4.21 -10.19
C ARG A 183 33.46 -3.77 -9.20
#